data_692be4f26016545413d1b82e0d66833f
#
_entry.id   692be4f26016545413d1b82e0d66833f
#
_cell.length_a   1.000
_cell.length_b   1.000
_cell.length_c   1.000
_cell.angle_alpha   90.00
_cell.angle_beta   90.00
_cell.angle_gamma   90.00
#
_symmetry.space_group_name_H-M   'P 1'
#
loop_
_entity.id
_entity.type
_entity.pdbx_description
1 polymer ?
#
loop_
_entity_poly.entity_id
_entity_poly.type
_entity_poly.pdbx_seq_one_letter_code
_entity_poly.pdbx_strand_id
1 'polypeptide(L)'
;FIQMPAALMFPSGNPFYDWRYQTEEEPHMGRKVDHARGKVLGGSSSINGMIYQRGNPMDYEGWAEPEGMETWDFAHCLPYFKKLEKTFGAAPYDKYRGHDGPIKLKRGPATNPLFKSFFDAGVEAGYHKTNDVNGYRQEGFGPFDSQVHNGRRVSASRAYLRPAMKRKNLTVKTRAFVTKIHFEGKKATGVTFKRNGKLHTVNAGEVILSGGAFNTPQLLQLSGIGDSEFLKSKG
;
A
#
# COMPACT_ATOMS: atom_id res chain seq x y z
N PHE A 1 -7.64 14.89 -10.99
CA PHE A 1 -7.73 14.94 -9.53
C PHE A 1 -6.67 14.04 -8.86
N ILE A 2 -6.58 12.74 -9.20
CA ILE A 2 -5.64 11.77 -8.55
C ILE A 2 -4.20 12.31 -8.47
N GLN A 3 -3.71 12.98 -9.49
CA GLN A 3 -2.32 13.46 -9.52
C GLN A 3 -2.09 14.77 -8.75
N MET A 4 -3.15 15.47 -8.40
CA MET A 4 -3.10 16.76 -7.70
C MET A 4 -3.11 16.53 -6.18
N PRO A 5 -2.01 16.80 -5.45
CA PRO A 5 -1.96 16.58 -4.00
C PRO A 5 -3.04 17.32 -3.22
N ALA A 6 -3.34 18.56 -3.60
CA ALA A 6 -4.38 19.37 -2.94
C ALA A 6 -5.80 18.78 -3.08
N ALA A 7 -6.02 17.90 -4.05
CA ALA A 7 -7.31 17.24 -4.26
C ALA A 7 -7.38 15.85 -3.59
N LEU A 8 -6.57 15.58 -2.55
CA LEU A 8 -6.42 14.25 -1.95
C LEU A 8 -7.75 13.67 -1.42
N MET A 9 -8.68 14.49 -0.98
CA MET A 9 -9.98 14.04 -0.47
C MET A 9 -11.00 13.73 -1.57
N PHE A 10 -10.80 14.21 -2.79
CA PHE A 10 -11.75 14.05 -3.90
C PHE A 10 -11.93 12.58 -4.36
N PRO A 11 -10.90 11.74 -4.45
CA PRO A 11 -11.07 10.35 -4.87
C PRO A 11 -11.74 9.46 -3.84
N SER A 12 -11.58 9.73 -2.54
CA SER A 12 -12.19 8.94 -1.46
C SER A 12 -13.70 9.12 -1.45
N GLY A 13 -14.44 8.00 -1.37
CA GLY A 13 -15.89 7.99 -1.45
C GLY A 13 -16.46 8.16 -2.88
N ASN A 14 -15.64 8.51 -3.86
CA ASN A 14 -16.07 8.67 -5.25
C ASN A 14 -16.15 7.30 -5.95
N PRO A 15 -17.33 6.87 -6.46
CA PRO A 15 -17.54 5.52 -7.01
C PRO A 15 -16.69 5.20 -8.25
N PHE A 16 -16.13 6.20 -8.93
CA PHE A 16 -15.22 5.99 -10.06
C PHE A 16 -13.81 5.58 -9.62
N TYR A 17 -13.39 5.99 -8.39
CA TYR A 17 -12.02 5.81 -7.91
C TYR A 17 -11.92 4.93 -6.68
N ASP A 18 -13.03 4.67 -5.98
CA ASP A 18 -13.11 4.00 -4.69
C ASP A 18 -14.08 2.82 -4.73
N TRP A 19 -13.71 1.70 -4.11
CA TRP A 19 -14.60 0.55 -3.91
C TRP A 19 -15.73 0.84 -2.94
N ARG A 20 -15.56 1.83 -2.03
CA ARG A 20 -16.55 2.26 -1.05
C ARG A 20 -17.01 1.14 -0.13
N TYR A 21 -16.07 0.37 0.41
CA TYR A 21 -16.39 -0.63 1.40
C TYR A 21 -16.89 0.00 2.68
N GLN A 22 -17.80 -0.70 3.36
CA GLN A 22 -18.31 -0.33 4.67
C GLN A 22 -18.18 -1.53 5.61
N THR A 23 -17.95 -1.29 6.90
CA THR A 23 -18.03 -2.32 7.93
C THR A 23 -19.48 -2.77 8.12
N GLU A 24 -19.68 -3.89 8.81
CA GLU A 24 -20.92 -4.09 9.54
C GLU A 24 -21.08 -2.97 10.59
N GLU A 25 -22.25 -2.88 11.19
CA GLU A 25 -22.48 -1.88 12.24
C GLU A 25 -21.57 -2.14 13.44
N GLU A 26 -20.75 -1.14 13.80
CA GLU A 26 -19.84 -1.23 14.93
C GLU A 26 -20.63 -1.12 16.25
N PRO A 27 -20.66 -2.15 17.11
CA PRO A 27 -21.56 -2.20 18.26
C PRO A 27 -21.42 -1.00 19.23
N HIS A 28 -20.19 -0.52 19.40
CA HIS A 28 -19.90 0.60 20.31
C HIS A 28 -20.13 1.99 19.69
N MET A 29 -20.20 2.06 18.35
CA MET A 29 -20.35 3.32 17.62
C MET A 29 -21.77 3.52 17.07
N GLY A 30 -22.58 2.46 16.99
CA GLY A 30 -23.94 2.48 16.42
C GLY A 30 -23.97 2.93 14.96
N ARG A 31 -22.87 2.70 14.20
CA ARG A 31 -22.77 3.10 12.80
C ARG A 31 -21.79 2.22 12.02
N LYS A 32 -21.98 2.19 10.70
CA LYS A 32 -20.99 1.63 9.76
C LYS A 32 -19.87 2.62 9.53
N VAL A 33 -18.66 2.09 9.32
CA VAL A 33 -17.46 2.88 9.02
C VAL A 33 -17.07 2.68 7.57
N ASP A 34 -16.85 3.79 6.85
CA ASP A 34 -16.39 3.75 5.47
C ASP A 34 -14.89 3.41 5.39
N HIS A 35 -14.58 2.47 4.50
CA HIS A 35 -13.21 2.05 4.21
C HIS A 35 -12.87 2.30 2.75
N ALA A 36 -12.26 3.43 2.47
CA ALA A 36 -11.80 3.77 1.13
C ALA A 36 -10.70 2.82 0.65
N ARG A 37 -10.87 2.26 -0.56
CA ARG A 37 -9.88 1.44 -1.26
C ARG A 37 -9.87 1.79 -2.74
N GLY A 38 -8.69 2.03 -3.29
CA GLY A 38 -8.55 2.48 -4.68
C GLY A 38 -9.01 1.45 -5.70
N LYS A 39 -9.95 1.88 -6.57
CA LYS A 39 -10.51 1.12 -7.69
C LYS A 39 -9.93 1.60 -9.02
N VAL A 40 -8.64 1.84 -9.06
CA VAL A 40 -7.92 2.45 -10.19
C VAL A 40 -6.53 1.82 -10.35
N LEU A 41 -5.87 2.07 -11.49
CA LEU A 41 -4.47 1.69 -11.66
C LEU A 41 -3.60 2.35 -10.57
N GLY A 42 -2.83 1.54 -9.87
CA GLY A 42 -2.07 1.94 -8.68
C GLY A 42 -2.80 1.69 -7.36
N GLY A 43 -4.08 1.24 -7.40
CA GLY A 43 -4.85 0.91 -6.21
C GLY A 43 -4.92 2.06 -5.21
N SER A 44 -4.86 1.76 -3.93
CA SER A 44 -4.96 2.77 -2.85
C SER A 44 -3.81 3.79 -2.83
N SER A 45 -2.66 3.49 -3.45
CA SER A 45 -1.60 4.50 -3.62
C SER A 45 -2.03 5.69 -4.50
N SER A 46 -3.09 5.53 -5.29
CA SER A 46 -3.66 6.58 -6.13
C SER A 46 -4.67 7.46 -5.40
N ILE A 47 -5.15 7.04 -4.21
CA ILE A 47 -6.18 7.78 -3.44
C ILE A 47 -5.79 8.06 -1.99
N ASN A 48 -4.67 7.53 -1.49
CA ASN A 48 -4.20 7.75 -0.12
C ASN A 48 -3.72 9.20 0.14
N GLY A 49 -3.41 9.52 1.40
CA GLY A 49 -2.88 10.83 1.82
C GLY A 49 -1.42 11.10 1.45
N MET A 50 -0.78 10.22 0.69
CA MET A 50 0.62 10.35 0.20
C MET A 50 1.70 10.36 1.28
N ILE A 51 1.38 10.09 2.52
CA ILE A 51 2.38 9.98 3.59
C ILE A 51 3.21 8.71 3.35
N TYR A 52 4.53 8.84 3.40
CA TYR A 52 5.44 7.73 3.31
C TYR A 52 6.00 7.41 4.69
N GLN A 53 5.61 6.26 5.21
CA GLN A 53 6.04 5.75 6.51
C GLN A 53 6.34 4.26 6.37
N ARG A 54 7.47 3.83 6.89
CA ARG A 54 7.81 2.40 7.05
C ARG A 54 7.24 1.89 8.37
N GLY A 55 7.01 0.58 8.47
CA GLY A 55 6.74 -0.07 9.75
C GLY A 55 7.90 0.10 10.74
N ASN A 56 7.64 -0.11 12.01
CA ASN A 56 8.69 -0.14 13.04
C ASN A 56 9.59 -1.37 12.80
N PRO A 57 10.91 -1.29 13.02
CA PRO A 57 11.79 -2.47 12.92
C PRO A 57 11.28 -3.68 13.70
N MET A 58 10.73 -3.46 14.90
CA MET A 58 10.20 -4.55 15.73
C MET A 58 8.99 -5.27 15.13
N ASP A 59 8.21 -4.62 14.25
CA ASP A 59 7.13 -5.28 13.50
C ASP A 59 7.70 -6.37 12.59
N TYR A 60 8.84 -6.10 11.95
CA TYR A 60 9.51 -7.05 11.06
C TYR A 60 10.24 -8.15 11.83
N GLU A 61 10.82 -7.82 13.00
CA GLU A 61 11.36 -8.86 13.88
C GLU A 61 10.26 -9.87 14.26
N GLY A 62 9.07 -9.40 14.63
CA GLY A 62 7.90 -10.26 14.89
C GLY A 62 7.45 -11.07 13.67
N TRP A 63 7.63 -10.55 12.45
CA TRP A 63 7.33 -11.32 11.23
C TRP A 63 8.34 -12.42 10.96
N ALA A 64 9.56 -12.29 11.45
CA ALA A 64 10.62 -13.27 11.29
C ALA A 64 10.57 -14.43 12.30
N GLU A 65 9.76 -14.32 13.37
CA GLU A 65 9.65 -15.34 14.42
C GLU A 65 9.13 -16.71 13.94
N PRO A 66 8.09 -16.82 13.04
CA PRO A 66 7.62 -18.12 12.58
C PRO A 66 8.67 -18.83 11.72
N GLU A 67 8.75 -20.17 11.85
CA GLU A 67 9.63 -21.02 11.06
C GLU A 67 9.43 -20.80 9.55
N GLY A 68 10.53 -20.61 8.82
CA GLY A 68 10.54 -20.32 7.39
C GLY A 68 10.35 -18.85 7.04
N MET A 69 10.26 -17.96 8.03
CA MET A 69 10.07 -16.53 7.84
C MET A 69 11.28 -15.68 8.26
N GLU A 70 12.42 -16.29 8.55
CA GLU A 70 13.63 -15.67 9.13
C GLU A 70 14.17 -14.49 8.30
N THR A 71 13.89 -14.50 6.98
CA THR A 71 14.31 -13.42 6.07
C THR A 71 13.35 -12.22 6.02
N TRP A 72 12.35 -12.18 6.91
CA TRP A 72 11.41 -11.06 7.02
C TRP A 72 11.77 -10.09 8.15
N ASP A 73 12.90 -10.28 8.84
CA ASP A 73 13.41 -9.30 9.80
C ASP A 73 13.72 -7.95 9.15
N PHE A 74 13.94 -6.94 9.96
CA PHE A 74 14.20 -5.59 9.46
C PHE A 74 15.49 -5.51 8.63
N ALA A 75 16.53 -6.26 9.00
CA ALA A 75 17.81 -6.23 8.29
C ALA A 75 17.68 -6.76 6.87
N HIS A 76 16.92 -7.83 6.66
CA HIS A 76 16.63 -8.37 5.33
C HIS A 76 15.63 -7.50 4.54
N CYS A 77 14.69 -6.86 5.20
CA CYS A 77 13.70 -5.96 4.56
C CYS A 77 14.29 -4.60 4.14
N LEU A 78 15.27 -4.08 4.88
CA LEU A 78 15.84 -2.74 4.66
C LEU A 78 16.39 -2.52 3.24
N PRO A 79 17.13 -3.43 2.61
CA PRO A 79 17.59 -3.27 1.24
C PRO A 79 16.43 -3.04 0.23
N TYR A 80 15.29 -3.68 0.45
CA TYR A 80 14.10 -3.51 -0.39
C TYR A 80 13.43 -2.16 -0.14
N PHE A 81 13.35 -1.67 1.09
CA PHE A 81 12.90 -0.31 1.38
C PHE A 81 13.77 0.73 0.70
N LYS A 82 15.07 0.57 0.75
CA LYS A 82 16.01 1.46 0.06
C LYS A 82 15.84 1.39 -1.46
N LYS A 83 15.63 0.20 -2.02
CA LYS A 83 15.38 0.00 -3.46
C LYS A 83 14.08 0.63 -3.94
N LEU A 84 13.07 0.76 -3.07
CA LEU A 84 11.78 1.35 -3.41
C LEU A 84 11.84 2.87 -3.58
N GLU A 85 12.66 3.57 -2.79
CA GLU A 85 12.55 5.01 -2.61
C GLU A 85 13.68 5.82 -3.24
N LYS A 86 13.34 7.04 -3.62
CA LYS A 86 14.28 8.11 -3.88
C LYS A 86 13.93 9.28 -2.98
N THR A 87 14.62 9.40 -1.83
CA THR A 87 14.44 10.53 -0.93
C THR A 87 15.33 11.70 -1.32
N PHE A 88 14.84 12.91 -1.06
CA PHE A 88 15.59 14.15 -1.16
C PHE A 88 15.79 14.82 0.21
N GLY A 89 15.27 14.19 1.27
CA GLY A 89 15.29 14.72 2.64
C GLY A 89 16.34 14.09 3.56
N ALA A 90 17.07 13.08 3.10
CA ALA A 90 18.13 12.42 3.86
C ALA A 90 19.51 12.70 3.24
N ALA A 91 20.56 12.54 4.04
CA ALA A 91 21.94 12.65 3.57
C ALA A 91 22.26 11.59 2.51
N PRO A 92 23.10 11.89 1.51
CA PRO A 92 23.43 10.93 0.43
C PRO A 92 24.02 9.60 0.91
N TYR A 93 24.65 9.61 2.08
CA TYR A 93 25.29 8.43 2.69
C TYR A 93 24.47 7.81 3.84
N ASP A 94 23.20 8.18 3.97
CA ASP A 94 22.34 7.62 4.99
C ASP A 94 22.17 6.10 4.81
N LYS A 95 22.41 5.35 5.89
CA LYS A 95 22.39 3.88 5.86
C LYS A 95 20.97 3.33 5.68
N TYR A 96 19.97 4.07 6.13
CA TYR A 96 18.57 3.64 6.18
C TYR A 96 17.76 4.09 4.97
N ARG A 97 18.24 5.05 4.19
CA ARG A 97 17.46 5.70 3.14
C ARG A 97 17.99 5.35 1.74
N GLY A 98 17.06 5.31 0.76
CA GLY A 98 17.36 5.04 -0.63
C GLY A 98 17.33 6.30 -1.49
N HIS A 99 18.19 6.36 -2.52
CA HIS A 99 18.37 7.54 -3.36
C HIS A 99 18.07 7.31 -4.85
N ASP A 100 17.82 6.04 -5.27
CA ASP A 100 17.69 5.69 -6.69
C ASP A 100 16.39 4.98 -7.05
N GLY A 101 15.51 4.76 -6.05
CA GLY A 101 14.25 4.05 -6.26
C GLY A 101 13.22 4.84 -7.06
N PRO A 102 12.19 4.15 -7.57
CA PRO A 102 11.16 4.74 -8.42
C PRO A 102 10.16 5.64 -7.66
N ILE A 103 9.99 5.43 -6.34
CA ILE A 103 9.10 6.24 -5.51
C ILE A 103 9.86 7.48 -5.03
N LYS A 104 9.64 8.59 -5.72
CA LYS A 104 10.24 9.88 -5.38
C LYS A 104 9.48 10.50 -4.21
N LEU A 105 10.22 10.90 -3.18
CA LEU A 105 9.73 11.43 -1.92
C LEU A 105 10.13 12.90 -1.74
N LYS A 106 9.24 13.69 -1.17
CA LYS A 106 9.51 15.07 -0.77
C LYS A 106 9.23 15.20 0.71
N ARG A 107 10.22 15.65 1.48
CA ARG A 107 10.00 16.05 2.88
C ARG A 107 9.28 17.38 2.95
N GLY A 108 8.24 17.46 3.76
CA GLY A 108 7.54 18.71 4.04
C GLY A 108 8.47 19.69 4.76
N PRO A 109 8.41 21.00 4.46
CA PRO A 109 9.29 21.98 5.09
C PRO A 109 8.95 22.24 6.57
N ALA A 110 7.76 21.90 7.02
CA ALA A 110 7.25 22.14 8.38
C ALA A 110 7.50 23.60 8.88
N THR A 111 7.31 24.57 7.99
CA THR A 111 7.65 25.98 8.24
C THR A 111 6.55 26.78 8.92
N ASN A 112 5.32 26.25 9.00
CA ASN A 112 4.25 26.92 9.74
C ASN A 112 4.64 27.02 11.22
N PRO A 113 4.48 28.20 11.89
CA PRO A 113 4.81 28.38 13.30
C PRO A 113 4.15 27.36 14.23
N LEU A 114 2.96 26.88 13.91
CA LEU A 114 2.26 25.85 14.68
C LEU A 114 3.03 24.51 14.71
N PHE A 115 3.77 24.15 13.66
CA PHE A 115 4.62 22.94 13.70
C PHE A 115 5.73 23.08 14.73
N LYS A 116 6.35 24.26 14.79
CA LYS A 116 7.40 24.50 15.81
C LYS A 116 6.83 24.35 17.21
N SER A 117 5.72 25.00 17.51
CA SER A 117 5.05 24.93 18.81
C SER A 117 4.63 23.49 19.14
N PHE A 118 4.11 22.73 18.18
CA PHE A 118 3.74 21.34 18.37
C PHE A 118 4.95 20.43 18.66
N PHE A 119 6.06 20.63 17.95
CA PHE A 119 7.27 19.86 18.19
C PHE A 119 7.92 20.21 19.54
N ASP A 120 7.89 21.48 19.93
CA ASP A 120 8.44 21.92 21.20
C ASP A 120 7.58 21.38 22.37
N ALA A 121 6.26 21.42 22.27
CA ALA A 121 5.34 20.80 23.22
C ALA A 121 5.57 19.29 23.36
N GLY A 122 5.87 18.59 22.26
CA GLY A 122 6.24 17.18 22.29
C GLY A 122 7.52 16.93 23.11
N VAL A 123 8.51 17.80 22.95
CA VAL A 123 9.77 17.72 23.74
C VAL A 123 9.51 18.03 25.22
N GLU A 124 8.73 19.04 25.52
CA GLU A 124 8.33 19.38 26.89
C GLU A 124 7.56 18.23 27.59
N ALA A 125 6.79 17.47 26.81
CA ALA A 125 6.10 16.26 27.28
C ALA A 125 7.01 15.01 27.39
N GLY A 126 8.31 15.15 27.16
CA GLY A 126 9.31 14.06 27.30
C GLY A 126 9.51 13.22 26.03
N TYR A 127 8.90 13.59 24.91
CA TYR A 127 9.12 12.89 23.63
C TYR A 127 10.35 13.42 22.89
N HIS A 128 10.87 12.60 22.00
CA HIS A 128 12.03 13.00 21.22
C HIS A 128 11.64 13.75 19.94
N LYS A 129 12.52 14.62 19.50
CA LYS A 129 12.47 15.20 18.16
C LYS A 129 13.29 14.35 17.20
N THR A 130 12.72 13.99 16.06
CA THR A 130 13.42 13.27 15.00
C THR A 130 13.48 14.09 13.72
N ASN A 131 14.59 13.97 13.01
CA ASN A 131 14.75 14.61 11.70
C ASN A 131 14.27 13.71 10.55
N ASP A 132 14.06 12.42 10.82
CA ASP A 132 13.63 11.45 9.83
C ASP A 132 12.85 10.29 10.47
N VAL A 133 11.55 10.27 10.26
CA VAL A 133 10.63 9.21 10.74
C VAL A 133 10.82 7.87 10.03
N ASN A 134 11.68 7.79 9.03
CA ASN A 134 12.07 6.56 8.32
C ASN A 134 13.57 6.25 8.43
N GLY A 135 14.31 7.02 9.24
CA GLY A 135 15.74 6.87 9.48
C GLY A 135 16.05 5.94 10.66
N TYR A 136 17.21 6.15 11.27
CA TYR A 136 17.67 5.38 12.42
C TYR A 136 16.70 5.41 13.61
N ARG A 137 16.11 6.56 13.90
CA ARG A 137 15.16 6.76 14.99
C ARG A 137 13.81 7.19 14.42
N GLN A 138 12.88 6.26 14.33
CA GLN A 138 11.53 6.53 13.82
C GLN A 138 10.64 7.25 14.83
N GLU A 139 10.76 6.89 16.11
CA GLU A 139 9.95 7.46 17.18
C GLU A 139 10.31 8.90 17.44
N GLY A 140 9.28 9.74 17.57
CA GLY A 140 9.42 11.14 17.90
C GLY A 140 8.62 12.06 16.99
N PHE A 141 8.75 13.34 17.27
CA PHE A 141 8.09 14.42 16.51
C PHE A 141 9.02 14.93 15.42
N GLY A 142 8.52 14.96 14.19
CA GLY A 142 9.32 15.45 13.05
C GLY A 142 8.54 15.53 11.75
N PRO A 143 9.10 16.18 10.72
CA PRO A 143 8.48 16.22 9.41
C PRO A 143 8.53 14.84 8.74
N PHE A 144 7.44 14.48 8.06
CA PHE A 144 7.38 13.24 7.30
C PHE A 144 7.63 13.46 5.80
N ASP A 145 7.98 12.38 5.13
CA ASP A 145 8.12 12.36 3.68
C ASP A 145 6.76 12.09 3.02
N SER A 146 6.56 12.74 1.87
CA SER A 146 5.36 12.55 1.05
C SER A 146 5.72 11.97 -0.31
N GLN A 147 4.86 11.08 -0.80
CA GLN A 147 4.92 10.53 -2.17
C GLN A 147 4.48 11.59 -3.20
N VAL A 148 5.21 12.70 -3.24
CA VAL A 148 4.97 13.83 -4.13
C VAL A 148 6.28 14.22 -4.82
N HIS A 149 6.23 14.39 -6.14
CA HIS A 149 7.36 14.87 -6.93
C HIS A 149 6.88 15.83 -8.02
N ASN A 150 7.53 16.98 -8.13
CA ASN A 150 7.15 18.05 -9.07
C ASN A 150 5.66 18.39 -9.01
N GLY A 151 5.14 18.60 -7.79
CA GLY A 151 3.74 18.94 -7.55
C GLY A 151 2.72 17.86 -7.87
N ARG A 152 3.14 16.60 -8.08
CA ARG A 152 2.25 15.49 -8.43
C ARG A 152 2.47 14.28 -7.56
N ARG A 153 1.37 13.58 -7.22
CA ARG A 153 1.37 12.28 -6.55
C ARG A 153 2.26 11.27 -7.31
N VAL A 154 3.04 10.50 -6.56
CA VAL A 154 3.81 9.35 -7.05
C VAL A 154 3.14 8.07 -6.58
N SER A 155 2.08 7.64 -7.29
CA SER A 155 1.41 6.35 -7.03
C SER A 155 2.23 5.18 -7.57
N ALA A 156 1.92 3.95 -7.14
CA ALA A 156 2.52 2.72 -7.68
C ALA A 156 2.34 2.62 -9.22
N SER A 157 1.19 3.07 -9.74
CA SER A 157 0.99 3.16 -11.19
C SER A 157 2.03 4.06 -11.86
N ARG A 158 2.33 5.21 -11.27
CA ARG A 158 3.28 6.17 -11.84
C ARG A 158 4.73 5.74 -11.66
N ALA A 159 5.04 5.14 -10.51
CA ALA A 159 6.40 4.71 -10.20
C ALA A 159 6.82 3.45 -10.95
N TYR A 160 5.91 2.48 -11.10
CA TYR A 160 6.23 1.14 -11.61
C TYR A 160 5.49 0.81 -12.91
N LEU A 161 4.15 0.91 -12.92
CA LEU A 161 3.36 0.40 -14.04
C LEU A 161 3.62 1.19 -15.32
N ARG A 162 3.54 2.51 -15.29
CA ARG A 162 3.69 3.34 -16.50
C ARG A 162 5.04 3.16 -17.19
N PRO A 163 6.19 3.13 -16.49
CA PRO A 163 7.46 2.78 -17.10
C PRO A 163 7.48 1.39 -17.73
N ALA A 164 6.84 0.41 -17.06
CA ALA A 164 6.80 -0.98 -17.51
C ALA A 164 5.85 -1.23 -18.69
N MET A 165 4.84 -0.38 -18.92
CA MET A 165 3.84 -0.55 -20.00
C MET A 165 4.44 -0.60 -21.41
N LYS A 166 5.67 -0.11 -21.58
CA LYS A 166 6.40 -0.18 -22.85
C LYS A 166 6.99 -1.58 -23.13
N ARG A 167 7.01 -2.48 -22.15
CA ARG A 167 7.58 -3.82 -22.29
C ARG A 167 6.64 -4.70 -23.11
N LYS A 168 7.18 -5.39 -24.12
CA LYS A 168 6.40 -6.28 -25.00
C LYS A 168 5.79 -7.48 -24.27
N ASN A 169 6.39 -7.91 -23.17
CA ASN A 169 5.95 -9.04 -22.34
C ASN A 169 4.93 -8.65 -21.25
N LEU A 170 4.46 -7.39 -21.21
CA LEU A 170 3.46 -6.94 -20.25
C LEU A 170 2.14 -6.64 -20.94
N THR A 171 1.07 -7.32 -20.52
CA THR A 171 -0.30 -7.02 -20.90
C THR A 171 -1.09 -6.51 -19.70
N VAL A 172 -1.66 -5.32 -19.79
CA VAL A 172 -2.49 -4.71 -18.74
C VAL A 172 -3.96 -4.73 -19.19
N LYS A 173 -4.79 -5.45 -18.44
CA LYS A 173 -6.24 -5.49 -18.67
C LYS A 173 -6.97 -4.73 -17.57
N THR A 174 -7.56 -3.60 -17.89
CA THR A 174 -8.43 -2.84 -16.98
C THR A 174 -9.89 -3.28 -17.13
N ARG A 175 -10.74 -2.91 -16.14
CA ARG A 175 -12.14 -3.34 -16.07
C ARG A 175 -12.30 -4.86 -16.15
N ALA A 176 -11.32 -5.59 -15.63
CA ALA A 176 -11.26 -7.03 -15.53
C ALA A 176 -11.45 -7.41 -14.06
N PHE A 177 -12.68 -7.74 -13.68
CA PHE A 177 -13.02 -8.12 -12.31
C PHE A 177 -12.76 -9.61 -12.11
N VAL A 178 -11.67 -9.96 -11.42
CA VAL A 178 -11.31 -11.35 -11.15
C VAL A 178 -12.32 -11.95 -10.17
N THR A 179 -12.88 -13.09 -10.53
CA THR A 179 -13.95 -13.76 -9.77
C THR A 179 -13.53 -15.10 -9.20
N LYS A 180 -12.49 -15.74 -9.75
CA LYS A 180 -12.05 -17.07 -9.29
C LYS A 180 -10.60 -17.32 -9.67
N ILE A 181 -9.87 -18.03 -8.79
CA ILE A 181 -8.57 -18.65 -9.06
C ILE A 181 -8.83 -20.14 -9.35
N HIS A 182 -8.16 -20.67 -10.36
CA HIS A 182 -8.21 -22.09 -10.70
C HIS A 182 -7.07 -22.85 -10.06
N PHE A 183 -7.35 -24.06 -9.58
CA PHE A 183 -6.37 -24.94 -8.97
C PHE A 183 -6.43 -26.33 -9.60
N GLU A 184 -5.26 -26.97 -9.75
CA GLU A 184 -5.08 -28.40 -9.96
C GLU A 184 -4.35 -28.94 -8.73
N GLY A 185 -5.08 -29.63 -7.86
CA GLY A 185 -4.60 -29.97 -6.53
C GLY A 185 -4.26 -28.71 -5.72
N LYS A 186 -2.99 -28.56 -5.35
CA LYS A 186 -2.48 -27.37 -4.61
C LYS A 186 -1.83 -26.30 -5.50
N LYS A 187 -1.81 -26.50 -6.82
CA LYS A 187 -1.16 -25.59 -7.77
C LYS A 187 -2.18 -24.64 -8.39
N ALA A 188 -1.95 -23.34 -8.30
CA ALA A 188 -2.73 -22.36 -9.04
C ALA A 188 -2.37 -22.44 -10.53
N THR A 189 -3.39 -22.48 -11.41
CA THR A 189 -3.24 -22.69 -12.86
C THR A 189 -3.80 -21.55 -13.70
N GLY A 190 -4.49 -20.59 -13.08
CA GLY A 190 -5.05 -19.45 -13.79
C GLY A 190 -6.13 -18.73 -13.03
N VAL A 191 -6.81 -17.83 -13.72
CA VAL A 191 -7.90 -17.02 -13.15
C VAL A 191 -9.06 -16.87 -14.13
N THR A 192 -10.27 -16.73 -13.59
CA THR A 192 -11.44 -16.23 -14.34
C THR A 192 -11.71 -14.79 -13.94
N PHE A 193 -11.98 -13.94 -14.92
CA PHE A 193 -12.42 -12.56 -14.72
C PHE A 193 -13.61 -12.20 -15.59
N LYS A 194 -14.45 -11.28 -15.08
CA LYS A 194 -15.57 -10.69 -15.83
C LYS A 194 -15.14 -9.37 -16.45
N ARG A 195 -15.38 -9.22 -17.77
CA ARG A 195 -15.13 -7.99 -18.50
C ARG A 195 -16.23 -7.78 -19.54
N ASN A 196 -16.81 -6.59 -19.60
CA ASN A 196 -17.92 -6.26 -20.53
C ASN A 196 -19.07 -7.28 -20.46
N GLY A 197 -19.44 -7.70 -19.25
CA GLY A 197 -20.52 -8.68 -19.03
C GLY A 197 -20.16 -10.15 -19.31
N LYS A 198 -19.01 -10.44 -19.91
CA LYS A 198 -18.56 -11.80 -20.29
C LYS A 198 -17.48 -12.31 -19.34
N LEU A 199 -17.49 -13.62 -19.10
CA LEU A 199 -16.42 -14.32 -18.40
C LEU A 199 -15.29 -14.70 -19.36
N HIS A 200 -14.07 -14.55 -18.87
CA HIS A 200 -12.84 -14.89 -19.59
C HIS A 200 -11.94 -15.67 -18.64
N THR A 201 -11.30 -16.72 -19.13
CA THR A 201 -10.30 -17.48 -18.40
C THR A 201 -8.93 -17.27 -19.02
N VAL A 202 -7.91 -17.15 -18.15
CA VAL A 202 -6.50 -17.06 -18.52
C VAL A 202 -5.73 -18.06 -17.70
N ASN A 203 -4.99 -18.94 -18.38
CA ASN A 203 -4.07 -19.88 -17.73
C ASN A 203 -2.74 -19.16 -17.43
N ALA A 204 -2.11 -19.56 -16.33
CA ALA A 204 -0.84 -19.02 -15.87
C ALA A 204 -0.02 -20.07 -15.14
N GLY A 205 1.30 -19.99 -15.24
CA GLY A 205 2.21 -20.81 -14.45
C GLY A 205 2.30 -20.38 -12.99
N GLU A 206 1.98 -19.10 -12.71
CA GLU A 206 1.98 -18.50 -11.39
C GLU A 206 0.87 -17.43 -11.31
N VAL A 207 0.24 -17.31 -10.16
CA VAL A 207 -0.79 -16.30 -9.88
C VAL A 207 -0.37 -15.48 -8.67
N ILE A 208 -0.13 -14.19 -8.87
CA ILE A 208 0.25 -13.23 -7.82
C ILE A 208 -0.98 -12.44 -7.39
N LEU A 209 -1.37 -12.55 -6.12
CA LEU A 209 -2.52 -11.86 -5.55
C LEU A 209 -2.08 -10.54 -4.92
N SER A 210 -2.44 -9.43 -5.55
CA SER A 210 -2.17 -8.08 -5.05
C SER A 210 -3.44 -7.24 -4.95
N GLY A 211 -4.58 -7.88 -4.59
CA GLY A 211 -5.90 -7.23 -4.48
C GLY A 211 -6.06 -6.33 -3.27
N GLY A 212 -5.10 -6.33 -2.34
CA GLY A 212 -5.15 -5.61 -1.07
C GLY A 212 -5.84 -6.40 0.04
N ALA A 213 -5.85 -5.82 1.25
CA ALA A 213 -6.27 -6.49 2.48
C ALA A 213 -7.73 -7.00 2.47
N PHE A 214 -8.61 -6.44 1.65
CA PHE A 214 -10.00 -6.90 1.53
C PHE A 214 -10.21 -7.82 0.33
N ASN A 215 -9.71 -7.44 -0.84
CA ASN A 215 -10.04 -8.18 -2.06
C ASN A 215 -9.27 -9.50 -2.18
N THR A 216 -8.04 -9.57 -1.66
CA THR A 216 -7.26 -10.83 -1.71
C THR A 216 -7.90 -11.94 -0.86
N PRO A 217 -8.24 -11.73 0.43
CA PRO A 217 -8.98 -12.73 1.21
C PRO A 217 -10.35 -13.10 0.59
N GLN A 218 -11.09 -12.11 0.10
CA GLN A 218 -12.36 -12.36 -0.58
C GLN A 218 -12.19 -13.29 -1.79
N LEU A 219 -11.19 -13.00 -2.65
CA LEU A 219 -10.92 -13.81 -3.84
C LEU A 219 -10.47 -15.24 -3.48
N LEU A 220 -9.67 -15.39 -2.43
CA LEU A 220 -9.26 -16.69 -1.91
C LEU A 220 -10.49 -17.50 -1.44
N GLN A 221 -11.36 -16.91 -0.64
CA GLN A 221 -12.59 -17.55 -0.16
C GLN A 221 -13.52 -17.92 -1.33
N LEU A 222 -13.73 -17.04 -2.30
CA LEU A 222 -14.49 -17.31 -3.53
C LEU A 222 -13.89 -18.43 -4.38
N SER A 223 -12.62 -18.75 -4.15
CA SER A 223 -11.88 -19.82 -4.85
C SER A 223 -11.73 -21.10 -4.03
N GLY A 224 -12.37 -21.17 -2.85
CA GLY A 224 -12.38 -22.34 -1.98
C GLY A 224 -11.20 -22.40 -0.99
N ILE A 225 -10.48 -21.28 -0.78
CA ILE A 225 -9.37 -21.20 0.18
C ILE A 225 -9.78 -20.34 1.36
N GLY A 226 -9.84 -20.94 2.55
CA GLY A 226 -10.21 -20.28 3.80
C GLY A 226 -10.63 -21.29 4.84
N ASP A 227 -11.29 -20.83 5.90
CA ASP A 227 -11.87 -21.69 6.91
C ASP A 227 -12.90 -22.63 6.31
N SER A 228 -12.72 -23.96 6.52
CA SER A 228 -13.51 -24.98 5.84
C SER A 228 -14.98 -25.02 6.29
N GLU A 229 -15.25 -24.74 7.57
CA GLU A 229 -16.61 -24.74 8.09
C GLU A 229 -17.37 -23.50 7.61
N PHE A 230 -16.71 -22.36 7.67
CA PHE A 230 -17.25 -21.11 7.13
C PHE A 230 -17.58 -21.24 5.63
N LEU A 231 -16.65 -21.75 4.83
CA LEU A 231 -16.86 -21.90 3.38
C LEU A 231 -18.02 -22.85 3.07
N LYS A 232 -18.11 -24.00 3.75
CA LYS A 232 -19.23 -24.95 3.62
C LYS A 232 -20.58 -24.31 3.99
N SER A 233 -20.59 -23.40 4.98
CA SER A 233 -21.82 -22.68 5.38
C SER A 233 -22.33 -21.70 4.31
N LYS A 234 -21.49 -21.36 3.34
CA LYS A 234 -21.82 -20.41 2.25
C LYS A 234 -22.10 -21.09 0.91
N GLY A 235 -22.01 -22.41 0.80
CA GLY A 235 -22.18 -23.21 -0.41
C GLY A 235 -20.84 -23.46 -1.07
#